data_1c877edd627290ca113120359d137e7d
#
_entry.id   1c877edd627290ca113120359d137e7d
#
_cell.length_a   1.000
_cell.length_b   1.000
_cell.length_c   1.000
_cell.angle_alpha   90.00
_cell.angle_beta   90.00
_cell.angle_gamma   90.00
#
_symmetry.space_group_name_H-M   'P 1'
#
loop_
_entity.id
_entity.type
_entity.pdbx_description
1 polymer ?
#
loop_
_entity_poly.entity_id
_entity_poly.type
_entity_poly.pdbx_seq_one_letter_code
_entity_poly.pdbx_strand_id
1 'polypeptide(L)'
;MLDIYRTISGALFRAPNLEHNNRDHIPWNAVQERADRNVVFVNGTKDFTLEQIYDKLFQKSYEEWLAKERKKSRAKDDSPTYYEKIEKDKKKHLSYEIIWQIGDMDDTGYDTDHLSAIWAEDVLLRFAEHLMYEVPNVTYVSKERLEDPEWKPPFEAGVVITNFAFNGDESTPHLHMTFVPYSDNCSRGQKTQNALAQTFTRMGYKTTMEQARDASDELVWQDTPEGRKHQMVRTAYGAVEWIEEQKNWIAEDMEKNIGWTRFYKGKNERGDLLLSDYRRERAAEKALEAEREKERQENAQQHIQTLSEKTIKKLDKEISAKNMTLECKDALIESRKNDVAEWEVKAEYSKSEYLKADELLTDKKKEVEQAQGELYRVTEE
;
A
#
# COMPACT_ATOMS: atom_id res chain seq x y z
N MET A 1 -4.00 20.17 18.59
CA MET A 1 -3.27 19.34 17.60
C MET A 1 -3.63 19.92 16.24
N LEU A 2 -2.67 20.10 15.33
CA LEU A 2 -3.00 20.50 13.95
C LEU A 2 -3.61 19.28 13.27
N ASP A 3 -4.79 19.45 12.67
CA ASP A 3 -5.43 18.39 11.89
C ASP A 3 -4.57 18.09 10.66
N ILE A 4 -4.08 16.86 10.55
CA ILE A 4 -3.26 16.41 9.42
C ILE A 4 -4.18 15.71 8.43
N TYR A 5 -4.25 16.22 7.22
CA TYR A 5 -5.10 15.71 6.16
C TYR A 5 -4.27 14.90 5.15
N ARG A 6 -4.77 13.72 4.76
CA ARG A 6 -4.14 12.84 3.74
C ARG A 6 -5.16 12.33 2.74
N THR A 7 -4.74 12.24 1.48
CA THR A 7 -5.56 11.61 0.45
C THR A 7 -5.45 10.09 0.55
N ILE A 8 -6.49 9.38 0.10
CA ILE A 8 -6.47 7.93 -0.05
C ILE A 8 -6.80 7.62 -1.50
N SER A 9 -5.87 7.01 -2.23
CA SER A 9 -6.11 6.53 -3.58
C SER A 9 -6.41 5.03 -3.59
N GLY A 10 -7.20 4.60 -4.57
CA GLY A 10 -7.45 3.21 -4.91
C GLY A 10 -7.91 3.24 -6.36
N ALA A 11 -7.02 2.88 -7.29
CA ALA A 11 -7.28 2.93 -8.72
C ALA A 11 -7.33 1.52 -9.29
N LEU A 12 -8.39 1.23 -10.07
CA LEU A 12 -8.59 -0.08 -10.73
C LEU A 12 -7.89 -0.09 -12.09
N PHE A 13 -6.98 -1.02 -12.27
CA PHE A 13 -6.23 -1.27 -13.51
C PHE A 13 -6.61 -2.62 -14.13
N ARG A 14 -6.37 -2.76 -15.44
CA ARG A 14 -6.73 -3.96 -16.23
C ARG A 14 -5.56 -4.85 -16.63
N ALA A 15 -4.34 -4.43 -16.33
CA ALA A 15 -3.13 -5.13 -16.73
C ALA A 15 -2.07 -5.01 -15.62
N PRO A 16 -2.09 -5.90 -14.62
CA PRO A 16 -1.10 -5.90 -13.55
C PRO A 16 0.29 -6.25 -14.10
N ASN A 17 1.32 -5.64 -13.55
CA ASN A 17 2.71 -6.00 -13.77
C ASN A 17 3.24 -6.77 -12.55
N LEU A 18 3.03 -8.08 -12.52
CA LEU A 18 3.36 -8.92 -11.39
C LEU A 18 4.87 -8.98 -11.10
N GLU A 19 5.71 -8.95 -12.13
CA GLU A 19 7.17 -8.93 -11.97
C GLU A 19 7.63 -7.66 -11.22
N HIS A 20 7.02 -6.51 -11.55
CA HIS A 20 7.24 -5.27 -10.83
C HIS A 20 6.71 -5.36 -9.38
N ASN A 21 5.48 -5.84 -9.21
CA ASN A 21 4.81 -5.89 -7.91
C ASN A 21 5.57 -6.78 -6.90
N ASN A 22 6.05 -7.93 -7.37
CA ASN A 22 6.75 -8.92 -6.54
C ASN A 22 8.27 -8.71 -6.47
N ARG A 23 8.79 -7.65 -7.11
CA ARG A 23 10.23 -7.38 -7.20
C ARG A 23 11.03 -8.52 -7.86
N ASP A 24 10.41 -9.26 -8.79
CA ASP A 24 11.14 -10.17 -9.66
C ASP A 24 12.03 -9.38 -10.64
N HIS A 25 11.65 -8.13 -10.92
CA HIS A 25 12.45 -7.12 -11.59
C HIS A 25 12.49 -5.84 -10.73
N ILE A 26 13.70 -5.36 -10.41
CA ILE A 26 13.89 -4.15 -9.62
C ILE A 26 13.58 -2.93 -10.52
N PRO A 27 12.57 -2.11 -10.19
CA PRO A 27 12.27 -0.92 -10.97
C PRO A 27 13.36 0.14 -10.79
N TRP A 28 13.53 1.00 -11.81
CA TRP A 28 14.57 2.04 -11.81
C TRP A 28 14.42 3.10 -10.70
N ASN A 29 13.21 3.24 -10.15
CA ASN A 29 12.86 4.15 -9.06
C ASN A 29 12.88 3.49 -7.68
N ALA A 30 13.24 2.21 -7.58
CA ALA A 30 13.40 1.52 -6.32
C ALA A 30 14.71 1.92 -5.63
N VAL A 31 14.67 2.08 -4.33
CA VAL A 31 15.81 2.39 -3.47
C VAL A 31 16.26 1.12 -2.76
N GLN A 32 17.45 0.63 -3.11
CA GLN A 32 17.98 -0.66 -2.65
C GLN A 32 18.05 -0.77 -1.12
N GLU A 33 18.33 0.33 -0.44
CA GLU A 33 18.43 0.43 1.01
C GLU A 33 17.07 0.25 1.73
N ARG A 34 15.97 0.32 0.97
CA ARG A 34 14.61 0.11 1.47
C ARG A 34 13.98 -1.21 0.99
N ALA A 35 14.74 -2.07 0.34
CA ALA A 35 14.22 -3.32 -0.22
C ALA A 35 13.66 -4.28 0.84
N ASP A 36 14.14 -4.19 2.08
CA ASP A 36 13.66 -4.96 3.24
C ASP A 36 12.26 -4.55 3.72
N ARG A 37 11.74 -3.40 3.24
CA ARG A 37 10.36 -2.96 3.53
C ARG A 37 9.31 -3.60 2.63
N ASN A 38 9.72 -4.24 1.54
CA ASN A 38 8.79 -4.91 0.64
C ASN A 38 8.22 -6.18 1.28
N VAL A 39 6.90 -6.36 1.20
CA VAL A 39 6.22 -7.53 1.73
C VAL A 39 5.34 -8.14 0.66
N VAL A 40 5.51 -9.42 0.37
CA VAL A 40 4.64 -10.17 -0.54
C VAL A 40 3.75 -11.10 0.28
N PHE A 41 2.46 -10.81 0.35
CA PHE A 41 1.46 -11.60 1.07
C PHE A 41 0.96 -12.80 0.24
N VAL A 42 0.78 -12.58 -1.07
CA VAL A 42 0.35 -13.60 -2.04
C VAL A 42 1.23 -13.46 -3.28
N ASN A 43 1.99 -14.50 -3.61
CA ASN A 43 2.95 -14.47 -4.71
C ASN A 43 2.39 -15.17 -5.95
N GLY A 44 1.81 -14.38 -6.85
CA GLY A 44 1.21 -14.87 -8.10
C GLY A 44 2.20 -15.18 -9.23
N THR A 45 3.52 -15.08 -8.99
CA THR A 45 4.54 -15.42 -9.99
C THR A 45 5.33 -16.67 -9.65
N LYS A 46 5.54 -16.95 -8.35
CA LYS A 46 6.38 -18.06 -7.88
C LYS A 46 5.60 -19.28 -7.42
N ASP A 47 4.46 -19.04 -6.75
CA ASP A 47 3.72 -20.11 -6.10
C ASP A 47 2.76 -20.84 -7.05
N PHE A 48 2.27 -20.14 -8.08
CA PHE A 48 1.29 -20.66 -9.03
C PHE A 48 1.17 -19.76 -10.26
N THR A 49 0.54 -20.26 -11.32
CA THR A 49 0.23 -19.47 -12.52
C THR A 49 -1.24 -19.04 -12.52
N LEU A 50 -1.55 -17.97 -13.26
CA LEU A 50 -2.92 -17.50 -13.42
C LEU A 50 -3.78 -18.55 -14.15
N GLU A 51 -3.20 -19.34 -15.06
CA GLU A 51 -3.88 -20.46 -15.71
C GLU A 51 -4.30 -21.53 -14.71
N GLN A 52 -3.43 -21.94 -13.78
CA GLN A 52 -3.78 -22.88 -12.69
C GLN A 52 -4.94 -22.36 -11.81
N ILE A 53 -4.97 -21.05 -11.56
CA ILE A 53 -6.11 -20.44 -10.84
C ILE A 53 -7.39 -20.57 -11.65
N TYR A 54 -7.36 -20.32 -12.96
CA TYR A 54 -8.52 -20.45 -13.84
C TYR A 54 -8.99 -21.88 -13.95
N ASP A 55 -8.09 -22.84 -14.05
CA ASP A 55 -8.42 -24.27 -14.04
C ASP A 55 -9.16 -24.64 -12.75
N LYS A 56 -8.65 -24.19 -11.63
CA LYS A 56 -9.25 -24.47 -10.32
C LYS A 56 -10.63 -23.82 -10.15
N LEU A 57 -10.78 -22.56 -10.53
CA LEU A 57 -11.99 -21.79 -10.23
C LEU A 57 -13.10 -21.98 -11.27
N PHE A 58 -12.75 -22.16 -12.54
CA PHE A 58 -13.73 -22.00 -13.63
C PHE A 58 -13.81 -23.17 -14.61
N GLN A 59 -12.71 -23.90 -14.82
CA GLN A 59 -12.60 -24.85 -15.95
C GLN A 59 -13.65 -25.95 -15.89
N LYS A 60 -13.88 -26.55 -14.73
CA LYS A 60 -14.91 -27.59 -14.53
C LYS A 60 -16.30 -27.10 -14.94
N SER A 61 -16.67 -25.92 -14.49
CA SER A 61 -17.97 -25.31 -14.83
C SER A 61 -18.08 -24.96 -16.31
N TYR A 62 -16.99 -24.59 -16.92
CA TYR A 62 -16.92 -24.29 -18.35
C TYR A 62 -17.08 -25.55 -19.19
N GLU A 63 -16.42 -26.65 -18.83
CA GLU A 63 -16.55 -27.95 -19.49
C GLU A 63 -17.98 -28.52 -19.40
N GLU A 64 -18.60 -28.41 -18.23
CA GLU A 64 -20.02 -28.80 -18.04
C GLU A 64 -20.94 -27.97 -18.94
N TRP A 65 -20.66 -26.69 -19.11
CA TRP A 65 -21.40 -25.81 -20.02
C TRP A 65 -21.15 -26.17 -21.47
N LEU A 66 -19.89 -26.37 -21.90
CA LEU A 66 -19.52 -26.79 -23.25
C LEU A 66 -20.19 -28.11 -23.63
N ALA A 67 -20.23 -29.09 -22.73
CA ALA A 67 -20.88 -30.35 -22.96
C ALA A 67 -22.39 -30.20 -23.28
N LYS A 68 -23.06 -29.24 -22.61
CA LYS A 68 -24.45 -28.90 -22.89
C LYS A 68 -24.61 -28.19 -24.24
N GLU A 69 -23.70 -27.29 -24.59
CA GLU A 69 -23.75 -26.55 -25.85
C GLU A 69 -23.37 -27.43 -27.04
N ARG A 70 -22.44 -28.40 -26.89
CA ARG A 70 -22.14 -29.42 -27.92
C ARG A 70 -23.37 -30.28 -28.26
N LYS A 71 -24.17 -30.71 -27.26
CA LYS A 71 -25.42 -31.40 -27.48
C LYS A 71 -26.41 -30.57 -28.32
N LYS A 72 -26.29 -29.25 -28.29
CA LYS A 72 -27.11 -28.32 -29.09
C LYS A 72 -26.44 -27.90 -30.39
N SER A 73 -25.31 -28.51 -30.75
CA SER A 73 -24.46 -28.16 -31.90
C SER A 73 -23.98 -26.70 -31.89
N ARG A 74 -23.82 -26.10 -30.70
CA ARG A 74 -23.40 -24.70 -30.53
C ARG A 74 -21.95 -24.57 -30.11
N ALA A 75 -21.27 -25.65 -29.73
CA ALA A 75 -19.84 -25.68 -29.40
C ALA A 75 -19.13 -26.79 -30.18
N LYS A 76 -17.86 -26.57 -30.51
CA LYS A 76 -16.99 -27.54 -31.20
C LYS A 76 -16.18 -28.35 -30.18
N ASP A 77 -15.62 -29.47 -30.61
CA ASP A 77 -14.80 -30.32 -29.77
C ASP A 77 -13.44 -29.70 -29.43
N ASP A 78 -12.91 -28.84 -30.32
CA ASP A 78 -11.67 -28.08 -30.19
C ASP A 78 -11.86 -26.70 -29.53
N SER A 79 -12.88 -26.56 -28.68
CA SER A 79 -13.12 -25.28 -27.95
C SER A 79 -11.94 -24.98 -27.00
N PRO A 80 -11.49 -23.71 -26.94
CA PRO A 80 -10.39 -23.32 -26.07
C PRO A 80 -10.73 -23.51 -24.57
N THR A 81 -9.73 -23.50 -23.71
CA THR A 81 -9.91 -23.46 -22.26
C THR A 81 -10.64 -22.17 -21.84
N TYR A 82 -11.15 -22.11 -20.62
CA TYR A 82 -11.78 -20.86 -20.14
C TYR A 82 -10.76 -19.75 -20.00
N TYR A 83 -9.52 -20.07 -19.62
CA TYR A 83 -8.41 -19.11 -19.59
C TYR A 83 -8.18 -18.50 -20.95
N GLU A 84 -7.92 -19.31 -21.98
CA GLU A 84 -7.68 -18.84 -23.37
C GLU A 84 -8.86 -18.05 -23.94
N LYS A 85 -10.08 -18.41 -23.55
CA LYS A 85 -11.30 -17.70 -23.94
C LYS A 85 -11.33 -16.28 -23.36
N ILE A 86 -10.99 -16.13 -22.07
CA ILE A 86 -10.97 -14.82 -21.42
C ILE A 86 -9.78 -13.99 -21.92
N GLU A 87 -8.62 -14.62 -22.13
CA GLU A 87 -7.43 -13.94 -22.70
C GLU A 87 -7.72 -13.26 -24.05
N LYS A 88 -8.53 -13.91 -24.89
CA LYS A 88 -8.93 -13.38 -26.20
C LYS A 88 -10.18 -12.46 -26.15
N ASP A 89 -10.81 -12.31 -24.99
CA ASP A 89 -12.01 -11.48 -24.83
C ASP A 89 -11.64 -9.98 -24.82
N LYS A 90 -12.34 -9.18 -25.62
CA LYS A 90 -12.08 -7.74 -25.69
C LYS A 90 -12.68 -6.93 -24.53
N LYS A 91 -13.59 -7.53 -23.74
CA LYS A 91 -14.34 -6.86 -22.67
C LYS A 91 -14.00 -7.38 -21.29
N LYS A 92 -13.52 -8.60 -21.20
CA LYS A 92 -13.11 -9.25 -19.95
C LYS A 92 -11.58 -9.28 -19.90
N HIS A 93 -11.04 -9.23 -18.71
CA HIS A 93 -9.60 -9.35 -18.47
C HIS A 93 -9.36 -10.53 -17.54
N LEU A 94 -8.21 -11.18 -17.70
CA LEU A 94 -7.83 -12.34 -16.88
C LEU A 94 -7.75 -11.97 -15.38
N SER A 95 -7.24 -10.78 -15.09
CA SER A 95 -7.16 -10.24 -13.75
C SER A 95 -7.28 -8.73 -13.74
N TYR A 96 -7.51 -8.17 -12.57
CA TYR A 96 -7.57 -6.74 -12.32
C TYR A 96 -6.62 -6.40 -11.17
N GLU A 97 -6.17 -5.18 -11.12
CA GLU A 97 -5.30 -4.68 -10.06
C GLU A 97 -5.90 -3.44 -9.42
N ILE A 98 -5.76 -3.33 -8.11
CA ILE A 98 -6.00 -2.08 -7.39
C ILE A 98 -4.70 -1.69 -6.69
N ILE A 99 -4.28 -0.44 -6.89
CA ILE A 99 -3.15 0.14 -6.18
C ILE A 99 -3.71 1.03 -5.08
N TRP A 100 -3.34 0.73 -3.83
CA TRP A 100 -3.75 1.48 -2.65
C TRP A 100 -2.59 2.33 -2.14
N GLN A 101 -2.84 3.61 -1.89
CA GLN A 101 -1.83 4.55 -1.42
C GLN A 101 -2.47 5.60 -0.53
N ILE A 102 -1.74 6.03 0.49
CA ILE A 102 -2.11 7.12 1.38
C ILE A 102 -1.18 8.30 1.08
N GLY A 103 -1.75 9.48 0.84
CA GLY A 103 -0.97 10.65 0.45
C GLY A 103 -0.32 10.56 -0.92
N ASP A 104 0.74 11.32 -1.11
CA ASP A 104 1.58 11.31 -2.30
C ASP A 104 3.07 11.56 -1.93
N MET A 105 3.92 11.73 -2.92
CA MET A 105 5.35 11.93 -2.71
C MET A 105 5.68 13.17 -1.86
N ASP A 106 4.81 14.18 -1.87
CA ASP A 106 5.06 15.46 -1.20
C ASP A 106 4.70 15.40 0.30
N ASP A 107 3.80 14.48 0.71
CA ASP A 107 3.27 14.43 2.07
C ASP A 107 3.44 13.09 2.80
N THR A 108 3.68 11.99 2.07
CA THR A 108 3.99 10.65 2.60
C THR A 108 5.13 9.98 1.84
N GLY A 109 5.98 10.76 1.19
CA GLY A 109 7.18 10.25 0.54
C GLY A 109 8.30 9.99 1.55
N TYR A 110 9.01 8.86 1.43
CA TYR A 110 10.11 8.50 2.32
C TYR A 110 11.24 9.54 2.36
N ASP A 111 11.47 10.24 1.26
CA ASP A 111 12.52 11.26 1.14
C ASP A 111 12.03 12.66 1.52
N THR A 112 10.71 12.87 1.57
CA THR A 112 10.09 14.16 1.88
C THR A 112 9.67 14.24 3.35
N ASP A 113 8.92 13.24 3.84
CA ASP A 113 8.52 13.09 5.23
C ASP A 113 8.57 11.61 5.62
N HIS A 114 9.75 11.19 6.04
CA HIS A 114 10.04 9.80 6.41
C HIS A 114 9.10 9.24 7.48
N LEU A 115 8.76 10.06 8.48
CA LEU A 115 7.89 9.62 9.57
C LEU A 115 6.45 9.39 9.10
N SER A 116 5.92 10.31 8.29
CA SER A 116 4.62 10.15 7.65
C SER A 116 4.58 8.95 6.70
N ALA A 117 5.67 8.68 5.98
CA ALA A 117 5.78 7.48 5.14
C ALA A 117 5.68 6.19 5.95
N ILE A 118 6.38 6.10 7.10
CA ILE A 118 6.30 4.94 8.02
C ILE A 118 4.89 4.76 8.58
N TRP A 119 4.20 5.82 8.92
CA TRP A 119 2.82 5.73 9.42
C TRP A 119 1.85 5.30 8.33
N ALA A 120 2.00 5.79 7.09
CA ALA A 120 1.22 5.34 5.95
C ALA A 120 1.48 3.86 5.64
N GLU A 121 2.74 3.40 5.68
CA GLU A 121 3.13 1.99 5.58
C GLU A 121 2.39 1.13 6.62
N ASP A 122 2.44 1.51 7.89
CA ASP A 122 1.82 0.77 8.98
C ASP A 122 0.30 0.61 8.80
N VAL A 123 -0.39 1.68 8.36
CA VAL A 123 -1.82 1.63 8.01
C VAL A 123 -2.08 0.70 6.82
N LEU A 124 -1.27 0.78 5.77
CA LEU A 124 -1.43 -0.06 4.58
C LEU A 124 -1.17 -1.54 4.88
N LEU A 125 -0.23 -1.87 5.76
CA LEU A 125 0.01 -3.25 6.19
C LEU A 125 -1.17 -3.81 6.99
N ARG A 126 -1.73 -3.04 7.94
CA ARG A 126 -2.97 -3.43 8.64
C ARG A 126 -4.15 -3.57 7.69
N PHE A 127 -4.25 -2.70 6.68
CA PHE A 127 -5.27 -2.79 5.65
C PHE A 127 -5.13 -4.05 4.80
N ALA A 128 -3.90 -4.50 4.52
CA ALA A 128 -3.67 -5.76 3.82
C ALA A 128 -4.20 -6.96 4.64
N GLU A 129 -3.96 -6.99 5.94
CA GLU A 129 -4.51 -8.01 6.85
C GLU A 129 -6.04 -7.95 6.88
N HIS A 130 -6.61 -6.75 6.99
CA HIS A 130 -8.07 -6.55 6.93
C HIS A 130 -8.68 -7.15 5.66
N LEU A 131 -8.13 -6.84 4.49
CA LEU A 131 -8.61 -7.38 3.21
C LEU A 131 -8.53 -8.90 3.14
N MET A 132 -7.47 -9.49 3.67
CA MET A 132 -7.25 -10.94 3.59
C MET A 132 -8.11 -11.74 4.56
N TYR A 133 -8.44 -11.20 5.73
CA TYR A 133 -9.00 -11.98 6.82
C TYR A 133 -10.37 -11.50 7.33
N GLU A 134 -10.73 -10.24 7.12
CA GLU A 134 -11.95 -9.65 7.71
C GLU A 134 -13.03 -9.31 6.69
N VAL A 135 -12.67 -9.03 5.42
CA VAL A 135 -13.65 -8.68 4.40
C VAL A 135 -14.39 -9.92 3.89
N PRO A 136 -15.73 -10.04 4.08
CA PRO A 136 -16.45 -11.30 3.90
C PRO A 136 -16.41 -11.90 2.49
N ASN A 137 -16.39 -11.05 1.47
CA ASN A 137 -16.40 -11.45 0.06
C ASN A 137 -15.02 -11.34 -0.58
N VAL A 138 -13.97 -11.48 0.21
CA VAL A 138 -12.57 -11.50 -0.23
C VAL A 138 -11.93 -12.79 0.24
N THR A 139 -11.16 -13.41 -0.61
CA THR A 139 -10.28 -14.53 -0.28
C THR A 139 -9.01 -14.44 -1.11
N TYR A 140 -8.02 -15.21 -0.78
CA TYR A 140 -6.76 -15.27 -1.53
C TYR A 140 -6.42 -16.68 -1.97
N VAL A 141 -5.59 -16.79 -2.99
CA VAL A 141 -5.05 -18.07 -3.47
C VAL A 141 -3.74 -18.36 -2.75
N SER A 142 -3.55 -19.63 -2.36
CA SER A 142 -2.25 -20.15 -1.95
C SER A 142 -2.02 -21.50 -2.64
N LYS A 143 -0.79 -21.99 -2.61
CA LYS A 143 -0.42 -23.29 -3.18
C LYS A 143 -1.26 -24.42 -2.57
N GLU A 144 -1.41 -24.45 -1.27
CA GLU A 144 -2.18 -25.45 -0.53
C GLU A 144 -3.67 -25.44 -0.94
N ARG A 145 -4.23 -24.23 -1.15
CA ARG A 145 -5.61 -24.06 -1.60
C ARG A 145 -5.83 -24.54 -3.02
N LEU A 146 -4.87 -24.35 -3.90
CA LEU A 146 -4.95 -24.85 -5.28
C LEU A 146 -4.81 -26.38 -5.34
N GLU A 147 -3.95 -26.96 -4.50
CA GLU A 147 -3.73 -28.40 -4.39
C GLU A 147 -4.90 -29.13 -3.69
N ASP A 148 -5.66 -28.45 -2.84
CA ASP A 148 -6.84 -29.03 -2.20
C ASP A 148 -8.02 -29.17 -3.19
N PRO A 149 -8.41 -30.39 -3.60
CA PRO A 149 -9.47 -30.59 -4.58
C PRO A 149 -10.83 -30.01 -4.16
N GLU A 150 -11.11 -29.93 -2.86
CA GLU A 150 -12.39 -29.46 -2.31
C GLU A 150 -12.41 -27.93 -2.11
N TRP A 151 -11.25 -27.28 -2.17
CA TRP A 151 -11.22 -25.85 -1.96
C TRP A 151 -11.90 -25.07 -3.10
N LYS A 152 -12.73 -24.16 -2.70
CA LYS A 152 -13.35 -23.13 -3.54
C LYS A 152 -13.53 -21.85 -2.71
N PRO A 153 -13.72 -20.69 -3.36
CA PRO A 153 -14.04 -19.45 -2.63
C PRO A 153 -15.26 -19.67 -1.70
N PRO A 154 -15.22 -19.16 -0.44
CA PRO A 154 -16.27 -19.41 0.56
C PRO A 154 -17.55 -18.58 0.35
N PHE A 155 -17.73 -18.03 -0.84
CA PHE A 155 -18.83 -17.14 -1.20
C PHE A 155 -19.33 -17.43 -2.62
N GLU A 156 -20.53 -16.96 -2.95
CA GLU A 156 -21.10 -17.07 -4.32
C GLU A 156 -20.61 -15.95 -5.25
N ALA A 157 -20.23 -14.79 -4.71
CA ALA A 157 -19.63 -13.71 -5.47
C ALA A 157 -18.63 -12.95 -4.62
N GLY A 158 -17.46 -12.64 -5.19
CA GLY A 158 -16.42 -11.94 -4.46
C GLY A 158 -15.12 -11.79 -5.23
N VAL A 159 -14.13 -11.31 -4.52
CA VAL A 159 -12.76 -11.00 -4.97
C VAL A 159 -11.84 -12.14 -4.55
N VAL A 160 -11.18 -12.76 -5.51
CA VAL A 160 -10.15 -13.78 -5.26
C VAL A 160 -8.78 -13.13 -5.54
N ILE A 161 -8.06 -12.79 -4.48
CA ILE A 161 -6.72 -12.19 -4.56
C ILE A 161 -5.75 -13.24 -5.11
N THR A 162 -5.05 -12.89 -6.19
CA THR A 162 -4.10 -13.75 -6.89
C THR A 162 -2.67 -13.27 -6.79
N ASN A 163 -2.48 -12.01 -6.42
CA ASN A 163 -1.18 -11.44 -6.04
C ASN A 163 -1.41 -10.26 -5.11
N PHE A 164 -0.62 -10.17 -4.05
CA PHE A 164 -0.74 -9.08 -3.10
C PHE A 164 0.63 -8.72 -2.55
N ALA A 165 1.07 -7.51 -2.82
CA ALA A 165 2.40 -7.04 -2.43
C ALA A 165 2.36 -5.59 -1.94
N PHE A 166 3.10 -5.32 -0.88
CA PHE A 166 3.43 -4.00 -0.40
C PHE A 166 4.81 -3.61 -0.89
N ASN A 167 4.93 -2.43 -1.47
CA ASN A 167 6.16 -1.87 -2.00
C ASN A 167 6.55 -0.62 -1.21
N GLY A 168 7.56 -0.80 -0.34
CA GLY A 168 8.15 0.23 0.51
C GLY A 168 9.50 0.75 0.02
N ASP A 169 10.00 0.23 -1.10
CA ASP A 169 11.29 0.62 -1.67
C ASP A 169 11.19 1.74 -2.72
N GLU A 170 10.00 2.17 -3.08
CA GLU A 170 9.77 3.32 -3.96
C GLU A 170 9.60 4.62 -3.17
N SER A 171 9.37 5.74 -3.88
CA SER A 171 9.25 7.07 -3.26
C SER A 171 8.11 7.17 -2.24
N THR A 172 7.01 6.44 -2.46
CA THR A 172 5.81 6.46 -1.61
C THR A 172 5.36 5.04 -1.33
N PRO A 173 5.01 4.68 -0.07
CA PRO A 173 4.50 3.36 0.27
C PRO A 173 3.15 3.09 -0.42
N HIS A 174 2.99 1.91 -1.00
CA HIS A 174 1.75 1.51 -1.66
C HIS A 174 1.57 -0.01 -1.72
N LEU A 175 0.30 -0.44 -1.87
CA LEU A 175 -0.09 -1.84 -2.00
C LEU A 175 -0.59 -2.13 -3.41
N HIS A 176 -0.11 -3.21 -3.99
CA HIS A 176 -0.59 -3.80 -5.24
C HIS A 176 -1.46 -5.02 -4.96
N MET A 177 -2.75 -4.94 -5.19
CA MET A 177 -3.68 -6.05 -5.05
C MET A 177 -4.18 -6.51 -6.42
N THR A 178 -3.69 -7.64 -6.91
CA THR A 178 -4.21 -8.27 -8.13
C THR A 178 -5.26 -9.33 -7.77
N PHE A 179 -6.36 -9.35 -8.50
CA PHE A 179 -7.47 -10.24 -8.22
C PHE A 179 -8.20 -10.72 -9.45
N VAL A 180 -8.92 -11.83 -9.30
CA VAL A 180 -9.90 -12.36 -10.26
C VAL A 180 -11.29 -12.21 -9.66
N PRO A 181 -12.24 -11.56 -10.36
CA PRO A 181 -13.64 -11.54 -9.94
C PRO A 181 -14.25 -12.94 -10.07
N TYR A 182 -14.88 -13.42 -9.01
CA TYR A 182 -15.50 -14.73 -8.96
C TYR A 182 -17.02 -14.62 -8.76
N SER A 183 -17.78 -15.28 -9.60
CA SER A 183 -19.23 -15.43 -9.44
C SER A 183 -19.62 -16.87 -9.70
N ASP A 184 -20.24 -17.54 -8.71
CA ASP A 184 -20.82 -18.86 -8.82
C ASP A 184 -22.34 -18.78 -9.00
N ASN A 185 -23.01 -19.90 -9.32
CA ASN A 185 -24.44 -20.00 -9.53
C ASN A 185 -25.01 -18.97 -10.53
N CYS A 186 -24.29 -18.68 -11.59
CA CYS A 186 -24.72 -17.77 -12.65
C CYS A 186 -25.88 -18.40 -13.46
N SER A 187 -26.94 -17.63 -13.69
CA SER A 187 -28.14 -18.10 -14.40
C SER A 187 -27.96 -18.19 -15.93
N ARG A 188 -26.96 -17.50 -16.50
CA ARG A 188 -26.68 -17.48 -17.94
C ARG A 188 -25.22 -17.88 -18.20
N GLY A 189 -25.00 -18.69 -19.22
CA GLY A 189 -23.69 -19.23 -19.57
C GLY A 189 -23.27 -20.36 -18.62
N GLN A 190 -21.98 -20.44 -18.30
CA GLN A 190 -21.46 -21.38 -17.32
C GLN A 190 -21.79 -20.93 -15.89
N LYS A 191 -21.78 -21.88 -14.95
CA LYS A 191 -22.14 -21.62 -13.55
C LYS A 191 -21.20 -20.65 -12.86
N THR A 192 -19.90 -20.87 -12.98
CA THR A 192 -18.86 -19.99 -12.40
C THR A 192 -18.23 -19.13 -13.47
N GLN A 193 -18.10 -17.84 -13.22
CA GLN A 193 -17.62 -16.87 -14.21
C GLN A 193 -16.70 -15.82 -13.61
N ASN A 194 -15.69 -15.42 -14.42
CA ASN A 194 -15.02 -14.14 -14.26
C ASN A 194 -15.89 -13.07 -14.93
N ALA A 195 -16.50 -12.20 -14.13
CA ALA A 195 -17.38 -11.14 -14.65
C ALA A 195 -17.45 -9.96 -13.66
N LEU A 196 -16.53 -8.98 -13.80
CA LEU A 196 -16.32 -7.88 -12.85
C LEU A 196 -17.64 -7.21 -12.38
N ALA A 197 -18.40 -6.64 -13.30
CA ALA A 197 -19.63 -5.94 -12.96
C ALA A 197 -20.70 -6.83 -12.32
N GLN A 198 -20.80 -8.09 -12.77
CA GLN A 198 -21.75 -9.05 -12.19
C GLN A 198 -21.34 -9.45 -10.78
N THR A 199 -20.05 -9.65 -10.55
CA THR A 199 -19.52 -10.01 -9.22
C THR A 199 -19.87 -8.94 -8.21
N PHE A 200 -19.54 -7.67 -8.47
CA PHE A 200 -19.86 -6.59 -7.54
C PHE A 200 -21.37 -6.35 -7.37
N THR A 201 -22.14 -6.51 -8.44
CA THR A 201 -23.62 -6.46 -8.30
C THR A 201 -24.15 -7.54 -7.37
N ARG A 202 -23.61 -8.77 -7.44
CA ARG A 202 -24.03 -9.88 -6.56
C ARG A 202 -23.49 -9.76 -5.14
N MET A 203 -22.41 -9.02 -4.94
CA MET A 203 -21.94 -8.60 -3.62
C MET A 203 -22.84 -7.53 -2.98
N GLY A 204 -23.82 -6.99 -3.72
CA GLY A 204 -24.77 -5.98 -3.24
C GLY A 204 -24.50 -4.56 -3.72
N TYR A 205 -23.45 -4.35 -4.50
CA TYR A 205 -23.10 -3.02 -5.04
C TYR A 205 -23.93 -2.71 -6.29
N LYS A 206 -24.32 -1.46 -6.43
CA LYS A 206 -25.15 -1.02 -7.56
C LYS A 206 -24.37 -1.07 -8.87
N THR A 207 -25.06 -1.51 -9.92
CA THR A 207 -24.56 -1.38 -11.29
C THR A 207 -25.30 -0.25 -11.96
N THR A 208 -24.59 0.72 -12.51
CA THR A 208 -25.19 1.75 -13.36
C THR A 208 -25.04 1.37 -14.83
N MET A 209 -25.99 1.84 -15.64
CA MET A 209 -25.90 1.82 -17.09
C MET A 209 -25.53 3.22 -17.57
N GLU A 210 -24.45 3.34 -18.29
CA GLU A 210 -23.98 4.59 -18.84
C GLU A 210 -24.04 4.55 -20.38
N GLN A 211 -24.10 5.71 -21.01
CA GLN A 211 -24.01 5.80 -22.45
C GLN A 211 -22.59 5.42 -22.88
N ALA A 212 -22.49 4.47 -23.83
CA ALA A 212 -21.20 4.04 -24.35
C ALA A 212 -20.51 5.21 -25.05
N ARG A 213 -19.20 5.35 -24.81
CA ARG A 213 -18.33 6.28 -25.51
C ARG A 213 -17.25 5.52 -26.26
N ASP A 214 -16.82 6.04 -27.39
CA ASP A 214 -15.73 5.49 -28.20
C ASP A 214 -14.35 5.97 -27.67
N ALA A 215 -13.30 5.63 -28.40
CA ALA A 215 -11.93 6.02 -28.03
C ALA A 215 -11.67 7.55 -28.12
N SER A 216 -12.56 8.29 -28.76
CA SER A 216 -12.52 9.76 -28.88
C SER A 216 -13.48 10.45 -27.90
N ASP A 217 -14.02 9.69 -26.93
CA ASP A 217 -15.02 10.13 -25.94
C ASP A 217 -16.37 10.55 -26.55
N GLU A 218 -16.65 10.19 -27.82
CA GLU A 218 -17.92 10.44 -28.44
C GLU A 218 -18.95 9.36 -28.11
N LEU A 219 -20.24 9.77 -28.02
CA LEU A 219 -21.34 8.86 -27.71
C LEU A 219 -21.57 7.85 -28.86
N VAL A 220 -21.52 6.57 -28.52
CA VAL A 220 -21.78 5.48 -29.45
C VAL A 220 -23.30 5.32 -29.66
N TRP A 221 -23.73 5.28 -30.89
CA TRP A 221 -25.12 5.08 -31.26
C TRP A 221 -25.35 3.67 -31.80
N GLN A 222 -26.53 3.13 -31.54
CA GLN A 222 -27.00 1.88 -32.11
C GLN A 222 -28.37 2.06 -32.77
N ASP A 223 -28.59 1.38 -33.88
CA ASP A 223 -29.89 1.29 -34.49
C ASP A 223 -30.75 0.26 -33.80
N THR A 224 -31.99 0.61 -33.47
CA THR A 224 -32.99 -0.26 -32.89
C THR A 224 -34.24 -0.25 -33.73
N PRO A 225 -35.14 -1.25 -33.61
CA PRO A 225 -36.41 -1.25 -34.32
C PRO A 225 -37.26 0.01 -34.06
N GLU A 226 -37.02 0.68 -32.96
CA GLU A 226 -37.74 1.88 -32.51
C GLU A 226 -37.01 3.18 -32.90
N GLY A 227 -35.89 3.10 -33.64
CA GLY A 227 -35.06 4.21 -34.04
C GLY A 227 -33.64 4.18 -33.44
N ARG A 228 -32.87 5.20 -33.78
CA ARG A 228 -31.48 5.32 -33.31
C ARG A 228 -31.44 5.74 -31.81
N LYS A 229 -30.77 4.94 -30.96
CA LYS A 229 -30.61 5.20 -29.53
C LYS A 229 -29.13 5.17 -29.15
N HIS A 230 -28.79 5.81 -28.03
CA HIS A 230 -27.45 5.64 -27.44
C HIS A 230 -27.23 4.21 -26.99
N GLN A 231 -26.09 3.65 -27.33
CA GLN A 231 -25.70 2.36 -26.80
C GLN A 231 -25.44 2.51 -25.28
N MET A 232 -26.11 1.66 -24.50
CA MET A 232 -25.89 1.63 -23.04
C MET A 232 -24.92 0.50 -22.70
N VAL A 233 -23.95 0.81 -21.86
CA VAL A 233 -22.98 -0.16 -21.32
C VAL A 233 -23.13 -0.23 -19.81
N ARG A 234 -22.97 -1.44 -19.29
CA ARG A 234 -22.91 -1.63 -17.85
C ARG A 234 -21.53 -1.22 -17.36
N THR A 235 -21.47 -0.27 -16.46
CA THR A 235 -20.21 0.18 -15.88
C THR A 235 -19.77 -0.72 -14.73
N ALA A 236 -18.48 -0.65 -14.39
CA ALA A 236 -17.94 -1.28 -13.19
C ALA A 236 -18.20 -0.44 -11.92
N TYR A 237 -19.30 0.30 -11.87
CA TYR A 237 -19.61 1.23 -10.79
C TYR A 237 -19.62 0.57 -9.41
N GLY A 238 -20.09 -0.66 -9.30
CA GLY A 238 -20.05 -1.43 -8.07
C GLY A 238 -18.63 -1.70 -7.57
N ALA A 239 -17.64 -1.85 -8.45
CA ALA A 239 -16.24 -1.94 -8.05
C ALA A 239 -15.74 -0.62 -7.46
N VAL A 240 -16.19 0.52 -8.00
CA VAL A 240 -15.84 1.85 -7.47
C VAL A 240 -16.46 2.05 -6.09
N GLU A 241 -17.72 1.66 -5.88
CA GLU A 241 -18.38 1.72 -4.56
C GLU A 241 -17.65 0.83 -3.53
N TRP A 242 -17.27 -0.39 -3.91
CA TRP A 242 -16.50 -1.28 -3.04
C TRP A 242 -15.12 -0.69 -2.69
N ILE A 243 -14.41 -0.14 -3.67
CA ILE A 243 -13.13 0.55 -3.43
C ILE A 243 -13.31 1.71 -2.46
N GLU A 244 -14.40 2.47 -2.61
CA GLU A 244 -14.68 3.61 -1.72
C GLU A 244 -14.99 3.15 -0.29
N GLU A 245 -15.68 2.04 -0.12
CA GLU A 245 -15.90 1.40 1.19
C GLU A 245 -14.56 1.00 1.84
N GLN A 246 -13.65 0.40 1.08
CA GLN A 246 -12.33 0.03 1.58
C GLN A 246 -11.48 1.28 1.94
N LYS A 247 -11.59 2.37 1.18
CA LYS A 247 -10.98 3.66 1.54
C LYS A 247 -11.54 4.24 2.83
N ASN A 248 -12.82 4.03 3.12
CA ASN A 248 -13.41 4.47 4.38
C ASN A 248 -12.82 3.70 5.56
N TRP A 249 -12.58 2.39 5.43
CA TRP A 249 -11.88 1.64 6.45
C TRP A 249 -10.46 2.18 6.70
N ILE A 250 -9.69 2.46 5.63
CA ILE A 250 -8.36 3.10 5.76
C ILE A 250 -8.49 4.44 6.49
N ALA A 251 -9.49 5.25 6.17
CA ALA A 251 -9.72 6.55 6.81
C ALA A 251 -10.01 6.42 8.31
N GLU A 252 -10.84 5.47 8.69
CA GLU A 252 -11.16 5.17 10.09
C GLU A 252 -9.93 4.68 10.87
N ASP A 253 -9.11 3.81 10.25
CA ASP A 253 -7.87 3.34 10.86
C ASP A 253 -6.84 4.47 11.02
N MET A 254 -6.69 5.33 10.03
CA MET A 254 -5.84 6.52 10.09
C MET A 254 -6.27 7.46 11.21
N GLU A 255 -7.56 7.76 11.30
CA GLU A 255 -8.10 8.67 12.33
C GLU A 255 -7.89 8.09 13.72
N LYS A 256 -8.23 6.83 13.91
CA LYS A 256 -8.15 6.13 15.20
C LYS A 256 -6.72 5.95 15.70
N ASN A 257 -5.79 5.54 14.84
CA ASN A 257 -4.48 5.07 15.26
C ASN A 257 -3.38 6.13 15.15
N ILE A 258 -3.50 7.08 14.22
CA ILE A 258 -2.48 8.12 13.99
C ILE A 258 -3.03 9.55 13.98
N GLY A 259 -4.35 9.74 14.09
CA GLY A 259 -4.98 11.06 14.15
C GLY A 259 -4.98 11.81 12.82
N TRP A 260 -4.88 11.10 11.68
CA TRP A 260 -4.98 11.70 10.36
C TRP A 260 -6.42 11.68 9.84
N THR A 261 -6.83 12.76 9.20
CA THR A 261 -8.16 12.89 8.59
C THR A 261 -8.06 12.69 7.08
N ARG A 262 -8.99 11.92 6.51
CA ARG A 262 -9.07 11.75 5.05
C ARG A 262 -9.40 13.06 4.36
N PHE A 263 -8.60 13.44 3.38
CA PHE A 263 -8.87 14.55 2.48
C PHE A 263 -9.45 14.04 1.16
N TYR A 264 -10.60 14.59 0.77
CA TYR A 264 -11.21 14.31 -0.52
C TYR A 264 -10.71 15.33 -1.54
N LYS A 265 -9.71 14.96 -2.35
CA LYS A 265 -9.46 15.70 -3.60
C LYS A 265 -10.72 15.50 -4.44
N GLY A 266 -11.50 16.56 -4.69
CA GLY A 266 -12.63 16.53 -5.62
C GLY A 266 -12.22 15.88 -6.94
N LYS A 267 -13.21 15.45 -7.77
CA LYS A 267 -12.92 14.97 -9.12
C LYS A 267 -11.99 15.98 -9.78
N ASN A 268 -10.81 15.53 -10.21
CA ASN A 268 -9.90 16.39 -10.94
C ASN A 268 -10.70 17.05 -12.07
N GLU A 269 -10.69 18.39 -12.13
CA GLU A 269 -11.29 19.15 -13.23
C GLU A 269 -10.71 18.75 -14.60
N ARG A 270 -9.58 18.02 -14.59
CA ARG A 270 -8.82 17.54 -15.75
C ARG A 270 -9.33 16.23 -16.38
N GLY A 271 -10.38 15.59 -15.82
CA GLY A 271 -10.90 14.32 -16.34
C GLY A 271 -9.92 13.15 -16.24
N ASP A 272 -10.27 12.03 -16.86
CA ASP A 272 -9.43 10.82 -16.93
C ASP A 272 -8.37 10.99 -18.04
N LEU A 273 -7.31 11.78 -17.77
CA LEU A 273 -6.16 11.87 -18.68
C LEU A 273 -5.51 10.48 -18.81
N LEU A 274 -5.18 10.10 -20.04
CA LEU A 274 -4.31 8.96 -20.30
C LEU A 274 -3.02 9.13 -19.48
N LEU A 275 -2.48 8.05 -18.95
CA LEU A 275 -1.27 8.08 -18.12
C LEU A 275 -0.10 8.81 -18.80
N SER A 276 0.00 8.72 -20.13
CA SER A 276 0.97 9.46 -20.97
C SER A 276 0.78 10.98 -20.90
N ASP A 277 -0.47 11.44 -20.93
CA ASP A 277 -0.81 12.86 -20.89
C ASP A 277 -0.62 13.42 -19.49
N TYR A 278 -1.01 12.67 -18.46
CA TYR A 278 -0.73 13.00 -17.07
C TYR A 278 0.79 13.14 -16.80
N ARG A 279 1.60 12.19 -17.28
CA ARG A 279 3.08 12.26 -17.13
C ARG A 279 3.65 13.48 -17.85
N ARG A 280 3.13 13.82 -19.04
CA ARG A 280 3.57 15.00 -19.80
C ARG A 280 3.20 16.30 -19.08
N GLU A 281 2.01 16.42 -18.54
CA GLU A 281 1.57 17.59 -17.79
C GLU A 281 2.38 17.76 -16.48
N ARG A 282 2.57 16.68 -15.74
CA ARG A 282 3.41 16.70 -14.51
C ARG A 282 4.86 17.07 -14.82
N ALA A 283 5.42 16.61 -15.94
CA ALA A 283 6.75 17.01 -16.38
C ALA A 283 6.81 18.50 -16.73
N ALA A 284 5.77 19.03 -17.38
CA ALA A 284 5.66 20.44 -17.70
C ALA A 284 5.49 21.32 -16.43
N GLU A 285 4.67 20.90 -15.47
CA GLU A 285 4.52 21.58 -14.18
C GLU A 285 5.84 21.63 -13.40
N LYS A 286 6.55 20.50 -13.29
CA LYS A 286 7.88 20.45 -12.64
C LYS A 286 8.91 21.34 -13.35
N ALA A 287 8.88 21.38 -14.69
CA ALA A 287 9.76 22.26 -15.44
C ALA A 287 9.46 23.74 -15.16
N LEU A 288 8.18 24.11 -15.09
CA LEU A 288 7.75 25.47 -14.76
C LEU A 288 8.08 25.87 -13.31
N GLU A 289 7.93 24.93 -12.35
CA GLU A 289 8.35 25.15 -10.96
C GLU A 289 9.86 25.33 -10.84
N ALA A 290 10.64 24.50 -11.55
CA ALA A 290 12.10 24.62 -11.57
C ALA A 290 12.56 25.96 -12.20
N GLU A 291 11.85 26.42 -13.24
CA GLU A 291 12.13 27.71 -13.87
C GLU A 291 11.79 28.88 -12.93
N ARG A 292 10.65 28.82 -12.23
CA ARG A 292 10.26 29.81 -11.21
C ARG A 292 11.23 29.84 -10.03
N GLU A 293 11.68 28.66 -9.60
CA GLU A 293 12.65 28.57 -8.53
C GLU A 293 14.02 29.14 -8.96
N LYS A 294 14.43 28.89 -10.20
CA LYS A 294 15.62 29.48 -10.78
C LYS A 294 15.51 31.01 -10.87
N GLU A 295 14.38 31.53 -11.33
CA GLU A 295 14.11 32.97 -11.32
C GLU A 295 14.17 33.59 -9.90
N ARG A 296 13.60 32.89 -8.91
CA ARG A 296 13.68 33.33 -7.50
C ARG A 296 15.11 33.35 -7.02
N GLN A 297 15.93 32.36 -7.34
CA GLN A 297 17.34 32.29 -6.98
C GLN A 297 18.14 33.37 -7.68
N GLU A 298 17.90 33.62 -8.97
CA GLU A 298 18.55 34.69 -9.73
C GLU A 298 18.18 36.08 -9.19
N ASN A 299 16.91 36.33 -8.88
CA ASN A 299 16.43 37.56 -8.26
C ASN A 299 17.01 37.77 -6.86
N ALA A 300 17.09 36.69 -6.06
CA ALA A 300 17.71 36.71 -4.74
C ALA A 300 19.23 37.04 -4.84
N GLN A 301 19.93 36.46 -5.81
CA GLN A 301 21.35 36.77 -6.08
C GLN A 301 21.53 38.19 -6.53
N GLN A 302 20.70 38.72 -7.43
CA GLN A 302 20.75 40.11 -7.86
C GLN A 302 20.49 41.10 -6.70
N HIS A 303 19.54 40.71 -5.81
CA HIS A 303 19.27 41.54 -4.63
C HIS A 303 20.47 41.59 -3.66
N ILE A 304 21.16 40.46 -3.49
CA ILE A 304 22.40 40.40 -2.68
C ILE A 304 23.52 41.25 -3.30
N GLN A 305 23.65 41.24 -4.63
CA GLN A 305 24.65 42.03 -5.34
C GLN A 305 24.39 43.56 -5.26
N THR A 306 23.13 43.96 -5.07
CA THR A 306 22.75 45.39 -4.95
C THR A 306 22.94 45.97 -3.55
N LEU A 307 23.22 45.12 -2.54
CA LEU A 307 23.49 45.58 -1.18
C LEU A 307 24.81 46.35 -1.13
N SER A 308 24.79 47.57 -0.59
CA SER A 308 25.98 48.39 -0.44
C SER A 308 27.03 47.69 0.41
N GLU A 309 28.33 47.93 0.11
CA GLU A 309 29.47 47.36 0.88
C GLU A 309 29.34 47.56 2.41
N LYS A 310 28.72 48.69 2.82
CA LYS A 310 28.43 48.95 4.25
C LYS A 310 27.45 47.92 4.85
N THR A 311 26.46 47.48 4.10
CA THR A 311 25.47 46.53 4.56
C THR A 311 26.08 45.13 4.64
N ILE A 312 26.92 44.76 3.66
CA ILE A 312 27.68 43.51 3.66
C ILE A 312 28.61 43.44 4.88
N LYS A 313 29.38 44.52 5.13
CA LYS A 313 30.27 44.61 6.31
C LYS A 313 29.49 44.51 7.64
N LYS A 314 28.27 45.05 7.69
CA LYS A 314 27.41 44.91 8.89
C LYS A 314 26.95 43.47 9.11
N LEU A 315 26.52 42.80 8.04
CA LEU A 315 26.14 41.39 8.08
C LEU A 315 27.31 40.48 8.45
N ASP A 316 28.49 40.72 7.91
CA ASP A 316 29.70 39.98 8.27
C ASP A 316 30.07 40.15 9.76
N LYS A 317 29.88 41.34 10.32
CA LYS A 317 30.09 41.56 11.76
C LYS A 317 29.05 40.83 12.59
N GLU A 318 27.77 40.79 12.17
CA GLU A 318 26.72 40.06 12.86
C GLU A 318 26.93 38.55 12.78
N ILE A 319 27.37 38.04 11.62
CA ILE A 319 27.72 36.63 11.44
C ILE A 319 28.92 36.26 12.31
N SER A 320 29.96 37.09 12.33
CA SER A 320 31.11 36.86 13.20
C SER A 320 30.76 36.85 14.69
N ALA A 321 29.85 37.72 15.12
CA ALA A 321 29.35 37.71 16.51
C ALA A 321 28.52 36.46 16.83
N LYS A 322 27.70 36.01 15.87
CA LYS A 322 26.90 34.76 16.04
C LYS A 322 27.77 33.51 16.04
N ASN A 323 28.80 33.46 15.18
CA ASN A 323 29.76 32.37 15.16
C ASN A 323 30.52 32.26 16.48
N MET A 324 30.95 33.38 17.03
CA MET A 324 31.58 33.42 18.36
C MET A 324 30.63 32.93 19.46
N THR A 325 29.31 33.23 19.33
CA THR A 325 28.29 32.70 20.27
C THR A 325 28.06 31.20 20.10
N LEU A 326 28.15 30.68 18.87
CA LEU A 326 28.07 29.24 18.58
C LEU A 326 29.30 28.50 19.14
N GLU A 327 30.51 29.02 18.93
CA GLU A 327 31.75 28.45 19.51
C GLU A 327 31.68 28.38 21.04
N CYS A 328 31.14 29.42 21.69
CA CYS A 328 30.89 29.38 23.14
C CYS A 328 29.87 28.32 23.53
N LYS A 329 28.82 28.11 22.74
CA LYS A 329 27.82 27.06 22.98
C LYS A 329 28.39 25.64 22.76
N ASP A 330 29.22 25.48 21.71
CA ASP A 330 29.87 24.21 21.42
C ASP A 330 30.87 23.84 22.53
N ALA A 331 31.64 24.81 23.04
CA ALA A 331 32.51 24.62 24.21
C ALA A 331 31.70 24.25 25.47
N LEU A 332 30.51 24.85 25.67
CA LEU A 332 29.61 24.49 26.78
C LEU A 332 29.01 23.08 26.62
N ILE A 333 28.64 22.70 25.41
CA ILE A 333 28.16 21.35 25.12
C ILE A 333 29.25 20.32 25.39
N GLU A 334 30.49 20.60 24.98
CA GLU A 334 31.61 19.68 25.24
C GLU A 334 31.93 19.58 26.74
N SER A 335 31.88 20.70 27.45
CA SER A 335 31.98 20.65 28.92
C SER A 335 30.89 19.77 29.56
N ARG A 336 29.63 19.92 29.07
CA ARG A 336 28.52 19.11 29.58
C ARG A 336 28.64 17.63 29.23
N LYS A 337 29.19 17.28 28.06
CA LYS A 337 29.49 15.88 27.73
C LYS A 337 30.52 15.28 28.68
N ASN A 338 31.54 16.05 29.02
CA ASN A 338 32.53 15.62 30.00
C ASN A 338 31.91 15.41 31.41
N ASP A 339 31.04 16.33 31.82
CA ASP A 339 30.26 16.19 33.07
C ASP A 339 29.41 14.90 33.07
N VAL A 340 28.72 14.62 31.97
CA VAL A 340 27.91 13.39 31.82
C VAL A 340 28.81 12.15 31.89
N ALA A 341 29.92 12.13 31.19
CA ALA A 341 30.86 11.01 31.25
C ALA A 341 31.39 10.76 32.69
N GLU A 342 31.70 11.85 33.44
CA GLU A 342 32.04 11.69 34.86
C GLU A 342 30.89 11.12 35.68
N TRP A 343 29.66 11.54 35.43
CA TRP A 343 28.49 11.01 36.12
C TRP A 343 28.26 9.52 35.81
N GLU A 344 28.47 9.11 34.57
CA GLU A 344 28.37 7.70 34.14
C GLU A 344 29.40 6.84 34.87
N VAL A 345 30.65 7.29 34.94
CA VAL A 345 31.70 6.57 35.70
C VAL A 345 31.33 6.46 37.19
N LYS A 346 30.83 7.53 37.81
CA LYS A 346 30.38 7.53 39.20
C LYS A 346 29.18 6.59 39.40
N ALA A 347 28.26 6.55 38.43
CA ALA A 347 27.11 5.65 38.47
C ALA A 347 27.54 4.18 38.36
N GLU A 348 28.47 3.85 37.47
CA GLU A 348 29.03 2.50 37.36
C GLU A 348 29.75 2.07 38.61
N TYR A 349 30.55 2.98 39.19
CA TYR A 349 31.20 2.71 40.47
C TYR A 349 30.19 2.40 41.59
N SER A 350 29.16 3.26 41.72
CA SER A 350 28.08 3.06 42.73
C SER A 350 27.32 1.75 42.49
N LYS A 351 27.08 1.37 41.25
CA LYS A 351 26.46 0.09 40.89
C LYS A 351 27.34 -1.11 41.27
N SER A 352 28.64 -0.99 41.04
CA SER A 352 29.63 -2.00 41.44
C SER A 352 29.67 -2.20 42.98
N GLU A 353 29.65 -1.09 43.73
CA GLU A 353 29.61 -1.14 45.21
C GLU A 353 28.28 -1.75 45.73
N TYR A 354 27.16 -1.41 45.05
CA TYR A 354 25.88 -2.02 45.39
C TYR A 354 25.87 -3.53 45.17
N LEU A 355 26.42 -4.02 44.05
CA LEU A 355 26.51 -5.44 43.73
C LEU A 355 27.39 -6.18 44.76
N LYS A 356 28.53 -5.60 45.18
CA LYS A 356 29.38 -6.16 46.23
C LYS A 356 28.65 -6.25 47.58
N ALA A 357 27.87 -5.21 47.92
CA ALA A 357 27.07 -5.20 49.14
C ALA A 357 25.96 -6.27 49.11
N ASP A 358 25.33 -6.48 47.95
CA ASP A 358 24.28 -7.49 47.77
C ASP A 358 24.84 -8.92 47.85
N GLU A 359 26.02 -9.16 47.27
CA GLU A 359 26.76 -10.43 47.43
C GLU A 359 27.09 -10.69 48.89
N LEU A 360 27.62 -9.68 49.59
CA LEU A 360 27.95 -9.81 51.03
C LEU A 360 26.70 -10.09 51.88
N LEU A 361 25.57 -9.43 51.53
CA LEU A 361 24.29 -9.67 52.21
C LEU A 361 23.79 -11.09 51.96
N THR A 362 23.97 -11.60 50.76
CA THR A 362 23.60 -12.97 50.39
C THR A 362 24.44 -14.00 51.13
N ASP A 363 25.73 -13.77 51.27
CA ASP A 363 26.61 -14.65 52.00
C ASP A 363 26.32 -14.61 53.53
N LYS A 364 26.03 -13.42 54.07
CA LYS A 364 25.59 -13.31 55.47
C LYS A 364 24.25 -14.01 55.73
N LYS A 365 23.31 -13.98 54.82
CA LYS A 365 22.06 -14.76 54.91
C LYS A 365 22.33 -16.25 54.96
N LYS A 366 23.25 -16.78 54.15
CA LYS A 366 23.64 -18.19 54.17
C LYS A 366 24.30 -18.57 55.51
N GLU A 367 25.20 -17.71 56.02
CA GLU A 367 25.82 -17.92 57.35
C GLU A 367 24.75 -17.99 58.46
N VAL A 368 23.75 -17.08 58.41
CA VAL A 368 22.64 -17.09 59.40
C VAL A 368 21.78 -18.35 59.26
N GLU A 369 21.45 -18.77 58.04
CA GLU A 369 20.72 -20.04 57.83
C GLU A 369 21.49 -21.27 58.34
N GLN A 370 22.82 -21.32 58.11
CA GLN A 370 23.65 -22.38 58.65
C GLN A 370 23.66 -22.37 60.16
N ALA A 371 23.86 -21.19 60.79
CA ALA A 371 23.87 -21.08 62.28
C ALA A 371 22.50 -21.43 62.89
N GLN A 372 21.39 -21.06 62.21
CA GLN A 372 20.05 -21.49 62.64
C GLN A 372 19.85 -22.99 62.49
N GLY A 373 20.38 -23.63 61.45
CA GLY A 373 20.34 -25.06 61.25
C GLY A 373 21.16 -25.81 62.31
N GLU A 374 22.33 -25.28 62.72
CA GLU A 374 23.13 -25.80 63.81
C GLU A 374 22.44 -25.65 65.17
N LEU A 375 21.83 -24.47 65.40
CA LEU A 375 21.07 -24.22 66.63
C LEU A 375 19.90 -25.19 66.78
N TYR A 376 19.20 -25.47 65.68
CA TYR A 376 18.10 -26.42 65.66
C TYR A 376 18.53 -27.83 65.97
N ARG A 377 19.72 -28.29 65.49
CA ARG A 377 20.30 -29.60 65.83
C ARG A 377 20.67 -29.72 67.25
N VAL A 378 21.24 -28.64 67.85
CA VAL A 378 21.66 -28.63 69.31
C VAL A 378 20.44 -28.59 70.22
N THR A 379 19.27 -28.13 69.78
CA THR A 379 18.05 -28.11 70.61
C THR A 379 17.22 -29.40 70.52
N GLU A 380 17.53 -30.32 69.58
CA GLU A 380 16.93 -31.64 69.51
C GLU A 380 17.77 -32.77 70.17
N GLU A 381 19.02 -32.49 70.58
CA GLU A 381 19.78 -33.35 71.47
C GLU A 381 19.53 -32.99 72.98
#